data_c126e4cfe7b6b75783b2766ccef80943
#
_entry.id   c126e4cfe7b6b75783b2766ccef80943
#
_cell.length_a   1.000
_cell.length_b   1.000
_cell.length_c   1.000
_cell.angle_alpha   90.00
_cell.angle_beta   90.00
_cell.angle_gamma   90.00
#
_symmetry.space_group_name_H-M   'P 1'
#
loop_
_entity.id
_entity.type
_entity.pdbx_description
1 polymer ?
#
loop_
_entity_poly.entity_id
_entity_poly.type
_entity_poly.pdbx_seq_one_letter_code
_entity_poly.pdbx_strand_id
1 'polypeptide(L)'
;MKVPFSPPYVDQDVINEVVDSLNSGWITSGPKVKLLEEEVSKSTTASNSVCVNSWTSGAILVLKWFGIKEGDEVIVPAYTYSATALAVLHCGATPVMVDISGDFTIDVKSIEKAITSRTKAIMPVDIAGWPCDYDAINALVNKDSIKNKFVAESDKQTLLGRILVVSDAAHSIGALYKGTPAGKLTDLTIFSFHAVKNITTAEGGAICLNLPDSFDNEAEYKLMKLYTLNGQNKDAFTKSQAGGWKYDILFAGLKVNMPDVCAAIGLAQIRKYDSLLLQERERVARSYHVFFSKYKQFELPPLEDENRKSCFHLYALRLKNCTEVQRDSIIEEITQKGVAVNVHFIPMPMLTVFKNLGYKIEDYPVAYDNYSREISLPIYPQLTNEQIDYICEAVLASYKKVVLND
;
A
#
# COMPACT_ATOMS: atom_id res chain seq x y z
N MET A 1 -11.80 -1.84 29.45
CA MET A 1 -11.52 -2.88 28.43
C MET A 1 -10.22 -2.49 27.75
N LYS A 2 -9.37 -3.45 27.34
CA LYS A 2 -8.18 -3.14 26.52
C LYS A 2 -8.43 -3.57 25.07
N VAL A 3 -8.28 -2.65 24.12
CA VAL A 3 -8.49 -2.90 22.69
C VAL A 3 -7.21 -2.53 21.93
N PRO A 4 -6.47 -3.50 21.36
CA PRO A 4 -5.29 -3.22 20.54
C PRO A 4 -5.69 -2.58 19.22
N PHE A 5 -4.72 -1.95 18.51
CA PHE A 5 -5.01 -1.24 17.26
C PHE A 5 -5.26 -2.19 16.08
N SER A 6 -4.34 -3.10 15.80
CA SER A 6 -4.40 -4.00 14.64
C SER A 6 -3.51 -5.24 14.85
N PRO A 7 -3.89 -6.18 15.73
CA PRO A 7 -3.17 -7.43 15.86
C PRO A 7 -3.31 -8.26 14.58
N PRO A 8 -2.25 -9.00 14.18
CA PRO A 8 -2.32 -9.89 13.02
C PRO A 8 -3.32 -11.04 13.30
N TYR A 9 -3.98 -11.49 12.23
CA TYR A 9 -4.81 -12.69 12.30
C TYR A 9 -3.92 -13.93 12.16
N VAL A 10 -3.87 -14.77 13.19
CA VAL A 10 -3.15 -16.04 13.20
C VAL A 10 -4.06 -17.12 13.75
N ASP A 11 -4.38 -18.11 12.94
CA ASP A 11 -5.15 -19.29 13.32
C ASP A 11 -4.34 -20.58 13.12
N GLN A 12 -4.98 -21.71 13.34
CA GLN A 12 -4.31 -23.01 13.23
C GLN A 12 -3.82 -23.32 11.81
N ASP A 13 -4.51 -22.82 10.77
CA ASP A 13 -4.10 -23.02 9.38
C ASP A 13 -2.79 -22.28 9.08
N VAL A 14 -2.65 -21.05 9.60
CA VAL A 14 -1.40 -20.28 9.49
C VAL A 14 -0.25 -21.03 10.18
N ILE A 15 -0.49 -21.56 11.39
CA ILE A 15 0.51 -22.33 12.14
C ILE A 15 0.91 -23.58 11.35
N ASN A 16 -0.08 -24.33 10.83
CA ASN A 16 0.14 -25.57 10.08
C ASN A 16 0.95 -25.33 8.80
N GLU A 17 0.66 -24.25 8.03
CA GLU A 17 1.42 -23.93 6.81
C GLU A 17 2.89 -23.57 7.11
N VAL A 18 3.14 -22.87 8.22
CA VAL A 18 4.51 -22.55 8.67
C VAL A 18 5.25 -23.82 9.11
N VAL A 19 4.60 -24.67 9.89
CA VAL A 19 5.17 -25.97 10.34
C VAL A 19 5.47 -26.87 9.14
N ASP A 20 4.59 -26.92 8.14
CA ASP A 20 4.81 -27.67 6.90
C ASP A 20 6.05 -27.14 6.15
N SER A 21 6.20 -25.82 6.04
CA SER A 21 7.40 -25.22 5.43
C SER A 21 8.68 -25.60 6.17
N LEU A 22 8.67 -25.58 7.52
CA LEU A 22 9.83 -25.97 8.33
C LEU A 22 10.15 -27.48 8.18
N ASN A 23 9.13 -28.34 8.21
CA ASN A 23 9.31 -29.79 8.06
C ASN A 23 9.81 -30.19 6.66
N SER A 24 9.48 -29.41 5.63
CA SER A 24 9.97 -29.64 4.26
C SER A 24 11.48 -29.43 4.14
N GLY A 25 12.11 -28.73 5.10
CA GLY A 25 13.50 -28.27 5.03
C GLY A 25 13.71 -27.10 4.05
N TRP A 26 12.65 -26.63 3.38
CA TRP A 26 12.71 -25.52 2.44
C TRP A 26 12.23 -24.23 3.09
N ILE A 27 13.16 -23.37 3.53
CA ILE A 27 12.86 -22.16 4.31
C ILE A 27 13.16 -20.85 3.57
N THR A 28 13.96 -20.88 2.48
CA THR A 28 14.20 -19.74 1.58
C THR A 28 13.15 -19.74 0.46
N SER A 29 13.28 -18.85 -0.55
CA SER A 29 12.31 -18.81 -1.67
C SER A 29 12.20 -20.17 -2.37
N GLY A 30 10.99 -20.67 -2.48
CA GLY A 30 10.70 -22.00 -3.01
C GLY A 30 9.22 -22.20 -3.35
N PRO A 31 8.67 -23.39 -3.08
CA PRO A 31 7.29 -23.75 -3.46
C PRO A 31 6.21 -22.85 -2.86
N LYS A 32 6.33 -22.45 -1.58
CA LYS A 32 5.31 -21.61 -0.92
C LYS A 32 5.26 -20.21 -1.51
N VAL A 33 6.42 -19.63 -1.85
CA VAL A 33 6.49 -18.33 -2.55
C VAL A 33 5.79 -18.43 -3.91
N LYS A 34 6.06 -19.49 -4.70
CA LYS A 34 5.41 -19.69 -5.99
C LYS A 34 3.89 -19.79 -5.86
N LEU A 35 3.40 -20.60 -4.93
CA LEU A 35 1.97 -20.73 -4.66
C LEU A 35 1.34 -19.39 -4.22
N LEU A 36 2.03 -18.61 -3.38
CA LEU A 36 1.53 -17.28 -2.98
C LEU A 36 1.46 -16.33 -4.17
N GLU A 37 2.46 -16.31 -5.06
CA GLU A 37 2.46 -15.53 -6.29
C GLU A 37 1.27 -15.89 -7.19
N GLU A 38 0.96 -17.19 -7.33
CA GLU A 38 -0.20 -17.69 -8.08
C GLU A 38 -1.53 -17.24 -7.44
N GLU A 39 -1.68 -17.36 -6.12
CA GLU A 39 -2.90 -16.94 -5.42
C GLU A 39 -3.07 -15.40 -5.43
N VAL A 40 -1.99 -14.63 -5.31
CA VAL A 40 -2.05 -13.15 -5.46
C VAL A 40 -2.47 -12.79 -6.88
N SER A 41 -1.88 -13.40 -7.92
CA SER A 41 -2.27 -13.15 -9.31
C SER A 41 -3.73 -13.48 -9.56
N LYS A 42 -4.23 -14.59 -9.01
CA LYS A 42 -5.62 -15.02 -9.11
C LYS A 42 -6.57 -14.04 -8.41
N SER A 43 -6.29 -13.67 -7.16
CA SER A 43 -7.13 -12.75 -6.37
C SER A 43 -7.19 -11.35 -6.97
N THR A 44 -6.09 -10.88 -7.57
CA THR A 44 -5.99 -9.55 -8.17
C THR A 44 -6.26 -9.51 -9.66
N THR A 45 -6.42 -10.66 -10.31
CA THR A 45 -6.50 -10.81 -11.78
C THR A 45 -5.31 -10.21 -12.55
N ALA A 46 -4.18 -10.03 -11.87
CA ALA A 46 -2.94 -9.58 -12.50
C ALA A 46 -2.36 -10.66 -13.41
N SER A 47 -1.61 -10.26 -14.43
CA SER A 47 -0.99 -11.22 -15.36
C SER A 47 0.02 -12.11 -14.64
N ASN A 48 0.86 -11.52 -13.79
CA ASN A 48 1.84 -12.21 -12.97
C ASN A 48 2.04 -11.44 -11.65
N SER A 49 2.54 -12.10 -10.61
CA SER A 49 2.93 -11.46 -9.35
C SER A 49 4.29 -11.95 -8.89
N VAL A 50 5.10 -11.06 -8.33
CA VAL A 50 6.42 -11.35 -7.76
C VAL A 50 6.41 -11.02 -6.27
N CYS A 51 6.60 -12.03 -5.41
CA CYS A 51 6.74 -11.82 -3.97
C CYS A 51 8.13 -11.28 -3.61
N VAL A 52 8.14 -10.28 -2.74
CA VAL A 52 9.33 -9.58 -2.22
C VAL A 52 9.29 -9.50 -0.71
N ASN A 53 10.44 -9.20 -0.08
CA ASN A 53 10.56 -9.16 1.38
C ASN A 53 9.94 -7.92 2.04
N SER A 54 9.54 -6.90 1.27
CA SER A 54 8.77 -5.74 1.75
C SER A 54 8.20 -4.93 0.58
N TRP A 55 7.18 -4.12 0.83
CA TRP A 55 6.69 -3.14 -0.13
C TRP A 55 7.82 -2.20 -0.61
N THR A 56 8.62 -1.68 0.32
CA THR A 56 9.72 -0.74 0.01
C THR A 56 10.73 -1.34 -0.97
N SER A 57 11.10 -2.59 -0.75
CA SER A 57 12.02 -3.31 -1.66
C SER A 57 11.39 -3.51 -3.05
N GLY A 58 10.09 -3.82 -3.10
CA GLY A 58 9.33 -3.93 -4.34
C GLY A 58 9.29 -2.61 -5.11
N ALA A 59 9.05 -1.50 -4.42
CA ALA A 59 9.03 -0.16 -5.02
C ALA A 59 10.40 0.22 -5.58
N ILE A 60 11.49 0.04 -4.82
CA ILE A 60 12.85 0.28 -5.29
C ILE A 60 13.18 -0.59 -6.51
N LEU A 61 12.78 -1.87 -6.49
CA LEU A 61 12.99 -2.79 -7.60
C LEU A 61 12.28 -2.28 -8.87
N VAL A 62 10.99 -1.94 -8.77
CA VAL A 62 10.18 -1.45 -9.88
C VAL A 62 10.75 -0.16 -10.47
N LEU A 63 11.12 0.80 -9.62
CA LEU A 63 11.70 2.06 -10.08
C LEU A 63 13.04 1.83 -10.79
N LYS A 64 13.92 0.97 -10.24
CA LYS A 64 15.21 0.61 -10.88
C LYS A 64 15.00 -0.17 -12.18
N TRP A 65 14.04 -1.11 -12.22
CA TRP A 65 13.66 -1.84 -13.43
C TRP A 65 13.23 -0.90 -14.55
N PHE A 66 12.47 0.16 -14.21
CA PHE A 66 12.06 1.17 -15.20
C PHE A 66 13.18 2.13 -15.59
N GLY A 67 14.34 2.08 -14.91
CA GLY A 67 15.49 2.93 -15.18
C GLY A 67 15.44 4.29 -14.50
N ILE A 68 14.70 4.41 -13.40
CA ILE A 68 14.67 5.63 -12.58
C ILE A 68 16.03 5.85 -11.93
N LYS A 69 16.55 7.08 -12.04
CA LYS A 69 17.90 7.47 -11.62
C LYS A 69 17.97 8.93 -11.16
N GLU A 70 19.14 9.40 -10.81
CA GLU A 70 19.41 10.82 -10.51
C GLU A 70 18.99 11.73 -11.68
N GLY A 71 18.32 12.82 -11.35
CA GLY A 71 17.74 13.78 -12.30
C GLY A 71 16.28 13.49 -12.67
N ASP A 72 15.79 12.27 -12.46
CA ASP A 72 14.40 11.90 -12.71
C ASP A 72 13.47 12.39 -11.59
N GLU A 73 12.20 12.53 -11.93
CA GLU A 73 11.14 12.91 -11.02
C GLU A 73 10.08 11.80 -10.93
N VAL A 74 9.61 11.53 -9.70
CA VAL A 74 8.47 10.63 -9.46
C VAL A 74 7.43 11.38 -8.65
N ILE A 75 6.21 11.50 -9.17
CA ILE A 75 5.10 12.17 -8.48
C ILE A 75 4.50 11.24 -7.43
N VAL A 76 4.35 11.76 -6.20
CA VAL A 76 3.80 11.06 -5.03
C VAL A 76 2.82 11.97 -4.28
N PRO A 77 1.80 11.46 -3.57
CA PRO A 77 0.98 12.31 -2.70
C PRO A 77 1.77 12.80 -1.48
N ALA A 78 1.51 14.00 -1.01
CA ALA A 78 2.12 14.54 0.22
C ALA A 78 1.65 13.81 1.49
N TYR A 79 0.51 13.14 1.41
CA TYR A 79 -0.12 12.37 2.50
C TYR A 79 -0.06 10.88 2.23
N THR A 80 0.94 10.24 2.78
CA THR A 80 1.14 8.77 2.74
C THR A 80 2.20 8.37 3.76
N TYR A 81 2.41 7.07 3.95
CA TYR A 81 3.58 6.57 4.67
C TYR A 81 4.86 6.92 3.91
N SER A 82 5.89 7.33 4.65
CA SER A 82 7.14 7.86 4.07
C SER A 82 7.85 6.93 3.08
N ALA A 83 7.61 5.61 3.16
CA ALA A 83 8.25 4.64 2.27
C ALA A 83 8.01 4.93 0.78
N THR A 84 6.85 5.50 0.42
CA THR A 84 6.52 5.88 -0.97
C THR A 84 7.56 6.85 -1.54
N ALA A 85 7.87 7.93 -0.83
CA ALA A 85 8.88 8.91 -1.26
C ALA A 85 10.33 8.45 -0.98
N LEU A 86 10.55 7.67 0.10
CA LEU A 86 11.89 7.12 0.40
C LEU A 86 12.35 6.14 -0.69
N ALA A 87 11.47 5.34 -1.27
CA ALA A 87 11.81 4.47 -2.39
C ALA A 87 12.35 5.27 -3.60
N VAL A 88 11.77 6.44 -3.86
CA VAL A 88 12.26 7.36 -4.92
C VAL A 88 13.66 7.90 -4.58
N LEU A 89 13.85 8.38 -3.35
CA LEU A 89 15.15 8.86 -2.88
C LEU A 89 16.23 7.77 -2.94
N HIS A 90 15.90 6.51 -2.61
CA HIS A 90 16.83 5.38 -2.73
C HIS A 90 17.22 5.05 -4.17
N CYS A 91 16.47 5.52 -5.15
CA CYS A 91 16.85 5.45 -6.57
C CYS A 91 17.67 6.66 -7.04
N GLY A 92 17.94 7.63 -6.16
CA GLY A 92 18.61 8.89 -6.50
C GLY A 92 17.71 9.92 -7.17
N ALA A 93 16.43 9.61 -7.37
CA ALA A 93 15.45 10.48 -8.02
C ALA A 93 14.78 11.45 -7.03
N THR A 94 14.09 12.44 -7.57
CA THR A 94 13.37 13.45 -6.78
C THR A 94 11.90 13.05 -6.61
N PRO A 95 11.39 12.84 -5.39
CA PRO A 95 9.95 12.71 -5.17
C PRO A 95 9.28 14.08 -5.33
N VAL A 96 8.41 14.23 -6.32
CA VAL A 96 7.61 15.46 -6.51
C VAL A 96 6.29 15.27 -5.77
N MET A 97 6.19 15.89 -4.59
CA MET A 97 4.98 15.78 -3.79
C MET A 97 3.86 16.66 -4.39
N VAL A 98 2.64 16.13 -4.38
CA VAL A 98 1.42 16.85 -4.76
C VAL A 98 0.37 16.69 -3.67
N ASP A 99 -0.58 17.65 -3.61
CA ASP A 99 -1.65 17.58 -2.61
C ASP A 99 -2.64 16.46 -2.94
N ILE A 100 -3.53 16.17 -2.01
CA ILE A 100 -4.54 15.13 -2.07
C ILE A 100 -5.95 15.71 -2.23
N SER A 101 -6.89 14.83 -2.54
CA SER A 101 -8.33 15.12 -2.49
C SER A 101 -8.89 14.92 -1.08
N GLY A 102 -10.13 15.37 -0.86
CA GLY A 102 -10.78 15.25 0.45
C GLY A 102 -10.98 13.81 0.94
N ASP A 103 -10.89 12.82 0.06
CA ASP A 103 -10.96 11.38 0.37
C ASP A 103 -9.58 10.73 0.60
N PHE A 104 -8.53 11.51 0.82
CA PHE A 104 -7.13 11.14 1.01
C PHE A 104 -6.40 10.63 -0.24
N THR A 105 -7.07 10.45 -1.37
CA THR A 105 -6.40 10.02 -2.61
C THR A 105 -5.66 11.19 -3.27
N ILE A 106 -4.65 10.87 -4.08
CA ILE A 106 -3.86 11.89 -4.81
C ILE A 106 -4.75 12.74 -5.73
N ASP A 107 -4.58 14.07 -5.74
CA ASP A 107 -5.35 14.95 -6.63
C ASP A 107 -4.80 14.94 -8.06
N VAL A 108 -5.61 14.49 -9.01
CA VAL A 108 -5.24 14.35 -10.42
C VAL A 108 -4.90 15.70 -11.07
N LYS A 109 -5.55 16.79 -10.65
CA LYS A 109 -5.24 18.12 -11.16
C LYS A 109 -3.88 18.60 -10.67
N SER A 110 -3.51 18.26 -9.46
CA SER A 110 -2.19 18.55 -8.91
C SER A 110 -1.11 17.71 -9.58
N ILE A 111 -1.39 16.45 -9.94
CA ILE A 111 -0.52 15.61 -10.78
C ILE A 111 -0.25 16.34 -12.12
N GLU A 112 -1.31 16.73 -12.86
CA GLU A 112 -1.18 17.33 -14.19
C GLU A 112 -0.32 18.60 -14.18
N LYS A 113 -0.43 19.44 -13.13
CA LYS A 113 0.38 20.64 -12.93
C LYS A 113 1.85 20.35 -12.63
N ALA A 114 2.13 19.24 -11.94
CA ALA A 114 3.47 18.86 -11.51
C ALA A 114 4.30 18.15 -12.59
N ILE A 115 3.67 17.66 -13.67
CA ILE A 115 4.36 16.93 -14.74
C ILE A 115 5.35 17.82 -15.50
N THR A 116 6.60 17.42 -15.52
CA THR A 116 7.70 17.99 -16.31
C THR A 116 8.27 16.96 -17.31
N SER A 117 9.28 17.36 -18.07
CA SER A 117 10.04 16.41 -18.95
C SER A 117 10.86 15.39 -18.17
N ARG A 118 11.13 15.63 -16.87
CA ARG A 118 11.85 14.71 -15.98
C ARG A 118 10.93 13.71 -15.30
N THR A 119 9.61 13.92 -15.35
CA THR A 119 8.65 13.02 -14.72
C THR A 119 8.63 11.66 -15.41
N LYS A 120 9.05 10.60 -14.71
CA LYS A 120 9.13 9.24 -15.25
C LYS A 120 8.04 8.32 -14.70
N ALA A 121 7.57 8.56 -13.47
CA ALA A 121 6.53 7.75 -12.86
C ALA A 121 5.59 8.58 -11.97
N ILE A 122 4.39 8.04 -11.74
CA ILE A 122 3.42 8.50 -10.75
C ILE A 122 3.13 7.32 -9.83
N MET A 123 3.17 7.55 -8.51
CA MET A 123 2.86 6.54 -7.50
C MET A 123 1.62 6.98 -6.68
N PRO A 124 0.39 6.77 -7.19
CA PRO A 124 -0.83 6.98 -6.42
C PRO A 124 -0.90 5.98 -5.26
N VAL A 125 -1.49 6.41 -4.13
CA VAL A 125 -1.60 5.60 -2.92
C VAL A 125 -3.05 5.37 -2.55
N ASP A 126 -3.45 4.13 -2.41
CA ASP A 126 -4.80 3.71 -2.01
C ASP A 126 -4.96 3.77 -0.48
N ILE A 127 -4.96 4.98 0.08
CA ILE A 127 -5.02 5.19 1.55
C ILE A 127 -6.25 4.49 2.14
N ALA A 128 -6.08 3.86 3.29
CA ALA A 128 -7.12 3.16 4.04
C ALA A 128 -7.81 2.00 3.29
N GLY A 129 -7.30 1.64 2.11
CA GLY A 129 -7.92 0.65 1.23
C GLY A 129 -8.96 1.25 0.28
N TRP A 130 -8.97 2.58 0.11
CA TRP A 130 -9.83 3.29 -0.84
C TRP A 130 -9.08 3.55 -2.14
N PRO A 131 -9.52 3.00 -3.28
CA PRO A 131 -8.82 3.16 -4.56
C PRO A 131 -8.79 4.61 -5.04
N CYS A 132 -7.67 5.02 -5.63
CA CYS A 132 -7.55 6.28 -6.35
C CYS A 132 -8.48 6.32 -7.59
N ASP A 133 -8.68 7.50 -8.19
CA ASP A 133 -9.36 7.62 -9.48
C ASP A 133 -8.42 7.18 -10.62
N TYR A 134 -8.35 5.85 -10.82
CA TYR A 134 -7.44 5.27 -11.80
C TYR A 134 -7.82 5.56 -13.24
N ASP A 135 -9.10 5.76 -13.55
CA ASP A 135 -9.51 6.17 -14.90
C ASP A 135 -8.95 7.56 -15.24
N ALA A 136 -9.07 8.51 -14.30
CA ALA A 136 -8.55 9.85 -14.50
C ALA A 136 -7.01 9.88 -14.59
N ILE A 137 -6.32 9.09 -13.74
CA ILE A 137 -4.85 8.98 -13.76
C ILE A 137 -4.38 8.33 -15.07
N ASN A 138 -4.98 7.21 -15.46
CA ASN A 138 -4.62 6.52 -16.70
C ASN A 138 -4.94 7.37 -17.94
N ALA A 139 -6.08 8.07 -17.95
CA ALA A 139 -6.41 9.01 -19.02
C ALA A 139 -5.40 10.14 -19.10
N LEU A 140 -4.94 10.70 -17.97
CA LEU A 140 -3.96 11.77 -17.91
C LEU A 140 -2.63 11.35 -18.56
N VAL A 141 -2.05 10.22 -18.16
CA VAL A 141 -0.74 9.78 -18.70
C VAL A 141 -0.82 9.37 -20.18
N ASN A 142 -2.03 9.13 -20.69
CA ASN A 142 -2.29 8.79 -22.08
C ASN A 142 -2.64 10.01 -22.97
N LYS A 143 -2.82 11.22 -22.41
CA LYS A 143 -3.00 12.44 -23.21
C LYS A 143 -1.77 12.71 -24.08
N ASP A 144 -1.95 13.03 -25.35
CA ASP A 144 -0.84 13.35 -26.27
C ASP A 144 0.02 14.52 -25.73
N SER A 145 -0.62 15.54 -25.13
CA SER A 145 0.08 16.67 -24.51
C SER A 145 0.99 16.27 -23.36
N ILE A 146 0.72 15.16 -22.68
CA ILE A 146 1.53 14.60 -21.59
C ILE A 146 2.59 13.66 -22.15
N LYS A 147 2.21 12.75 -23.06
CA LYS A 147 3.17 11.87 -23.77
C LYS A 147 4.28 12.66 -24.46
N ASN A 148 3.94 13.79 -25.09
CA ASN A 148 4.92 14.65 -25.76
C ASN A 148 5.90 15.35 -24.80
N LYS A 149 5.61 15.41 -23.49
CA LYS A 149 6.56 15.89 -22.48
C LYS A 149 7.50 14.78 -22.00
N PHE A 150 7.11 13.49 -22.16
CA PHE A 150 7.87 12.36 -21.67
C PHE A 150 9.12 12.13 -22.51
N VAL A 151 10.28 12.08 -21.85
CA VAL A 151 11.57 11.80 -22.47
C VAL A 151 12.05 10.44 -21.98
N ALA A 152 12.10 9.43 -22.86
CA ALA A 152 12.57 8.11 -22.51
C ALA A 152 14.11 8.09 -22.45
N GLU A 153 14.66 7.49 -21.39
CA GLU A 153 16.11 7.36 -21.15
C GLU A 153 16.54 5.92 -20.84
N SER A 154 15.62 4.96 -20.96
CA SER A 154 15.87 3.52 -20.85
C SER A 154 15.03 2.74 -21.86
N ASP A 155 15.41 1.49 -22.12
CA ASP A 155 14.66 0.59 -23.02
C ASP A 155 13.21 0.40 -22.53
N LYS A 156 12.99 0.24 -21.22
CA LYS A 156 11.64 0.07 -20.64
C LYS A 156 10.81 1.35 -20.78
N GLN A 157 11.41 2.52 -20.63
CA GLN A 157 10.76 3.81 -20.84
C GLN A 157 10.40 4.01 -22.33
N THR A 158 11.28 3.62 -23.23
CA THR A 158 11.04 3.65 -24.68
C THR A 158 9.89 2.71 -25.06
N LEU A 159 9.88 1.51 -24.50
CA LEU A 159 8.86 0.50 -24.78
C LEU A 159 7.48 0.91 -24.25
N LEU A 160 7.41 1.57 -23.08
CA LEU A 160 6.17 2.10 -22.52
C LEU A 160 5.69 3.37 -23.25
N GLY A 161 6.61 4.25 -23.66
CA GLY A 161 6.33 5.47 -24.40
C GLY A 161 5.57 6.56 -23.63
N ARG A 162 5.48 6.46 -22.30
CA ARG A 162 4.80 7.38 -21.41
C ARG A 162 5.24 7.26 -19.95
N ILE A 163 4.73 8.12 -19.10
CA ILE A 163 4.91 8.07 -17.65
C ILE A 163 4.34 6.73 -17.13
N LEU A 164 5.12 6.03 -16.29
CA LEU A 164 4.72 4.80 -15.61
C LEU A 164 3.74 5.09 -14.48
N VAL A 165 2.69 4.30 -14.35
CA VAL A 165 1.78 4.35 -13.19
C VAL A 165 2.03 3.13 -12.31
N VAL A 166 2.52 3.38 -11.08
CA VAL A 166 2.78 2.35 -10.08
C VAL A 166 1.87 2.57 -8.88
N SER A 167 0.86 1.74 -8.69
CA SER A 167 0.01 1.85 -7.50
C SER A 167 0.74 1.42 -6.24
N ASP A 168 0.82 2.32 -5.27
CA ASP A 168 1.08 1.97 -3.88
C ASP A 168 -0.21 1.42 -3.25
N ALA A 169 -0.36 0.12 -3.38
CA ALA A 169 -1.50 -0.66 -2.92
C ALA A 169 -1.25 -1.29 -1.54
N ALA A 170 -0.36 -0.69 -0.73
CA ALA A 170 0.00 -1.23 0.58
C ALA A 170 -1.22 -1.42 1.50
N HIS A 171 -2.34 -0.77 1.23
CA HIS A 171 -3.59 -0.84 1.98
C HIS A 171 -4.75 -1.50 1.21
N SER A 172 -4.62 -1.83 -0.08
CA SER A 172 -5.80 -2.03 -0.93
C SER A 172 -5.98 -3.43 -1.52
N ILE A 173 -5.30 -4.46 -1.02
CA ILE A 173 -5.62 -5.84 -1.43
C ILE A 173 -7.10 -6.15 -1.11
N GLY A 174 -7.86 -6.59 -2.13
CA GLY A 174 -9.30 -6.84 -2.04
C GLY A 174 -10.19 -5.61 -2.29
N ALA A 175 -9.62 -4.40 -2.49
CA ALA A 175 -10.39 -3.24 -2.93
C ALA A 175 -10.78 -3.36 -4.41
N LEU A 176 -11.90 -2.72 -4.78
CA LEU A 176 -12.43 -2.75 -6.14
C LEU A 176 -12.59 -1.33 -6.70
N TYR A 177 -12.24 -1.16 -7.97
CA TYR A 177 -12.54 0.02 -8.77
C TYR A 177 -13.30 -0.40 -10.02
N LYS A 178 -14.56 0.02 -10.15
CA LYS A 178 -15.49 -0.41 -11.22
C LYS A 178 -15.55 -1.93 -11.40
N GLY A 179 -15.58 -2.66 -10.28
CA GLY A 179 -15.59 -4.11 -10.25
C GLY A 179 -14.25 -4.79 -10.55
N THR A 180 -13.21 -4.02 -10.89
CA THR A 180 -11.86 -4.53 -11.14
C THR A 180 -11.05 -4.50 -9.84
N PRO A 181 -10.41 -5.62 -9.43
CA PRO A 181 -9.59 -5.66 -8.22
C PRO A 181 -8.38 -4.71 -8.30
N ALA A 182 -8.03 -4.09 -7.15
CA ALA A 182 -6.72 -3.48 -6.98
C ALA A 182 -5.64 -4.52 -7.32
N GLY A 183 -4.61 -4.12 -8.04
CA GLY A 183 -3.61 -5.04 -8.62
C GLY A 183 -3.73 -5.17 -10.13
N LYS A 184 -4.88 -4.82 -10.73
CA LYS A 184 -5.12 -4.80 -12.18
C LYS A 184 -5.28 -3.40 -12.78
N LEU A 185 -5.24 -2.35 -11.96
CA LEU A 185 -5.70 -1.00 -12.33
C LEU A 185 -4.60 -0.12 -12.95
N THR A 186 -3.35 -0.53 -12.84
CA THR A 186 -2.16 0.25 -13.27
C THR A 186 -1.14 -0.66 -13.96
N ASP A 187 -0.08 -0.09 -14.51
CA ASP A 187 1.02 -0.85 -15.14
C ASP A 187 1.66 -1.84 -14.16
N LEU A 188 1.93 -1.36 -12.95
CA LEU A 188 2.45 -2.15 -11.84
C LEU A 188 1.73 -1.75 -10.55
N THR A 189 1.45 -2.73 -9.71
CA THR A 189 0.84 -2.52 -8.39
C THR A 189 1.69 -3.19 -7.33
N ILE A 190 1.92 -2.52 -6.19
CA ILE A 190 2.75 -3.07 -5.12
C ILE A 190 1.94 -3.17 -3.83
N PHE A 191 1.73 -4.39 -3.36
CA PHE A 191 1.09 -4.70 -2.08
C PHE A 191 2.11 -4.82 -0.95
N SER A 192 1.69 -4.48 0.25
CA SER A 192 2.42 -4.73 1.50
C SER A 192 1.78 -5.89 2.27
N PHE A 193 2.63 -6.78 2.76
CA PHE A 193 2.23 -7.87 3.66
C PHE A 193 2.93 -7.75 5.03
N HIS A 194 3.19 -6.49 5.46
CA HIS A 194 3.65 -6.21 6.82
C HIS A 194 2.62 -6.68 7.86
N ALA A 195 3.06 -6.92 9.11
CA ALA A 195 2.27 -7.53 10.19
C ALA A 195 0.88 -6.92 10.42
N VAL A 196 0.70 -5.60 10.20
CA VAL A 196 -0.57 -4.90 10.44
C VAL A 196 -1.49 -4.84 9.22
N LYS A 197 -1.08 -5.39 8.06
CA LYS A 197 -1.86 -5.32 6.82
C LYS A 197 -2.99 -6.34 6.79
N ASN A 198 -3.89 -6.17 5.82
CA ASN A 198 -5.07 -7.04 5.67
C ASN A 198 -4.69 -8.51 5.46
N ILE A 199 -3.60 -8.76 4.76
CA ILE A 199 -2.88 -10.04 4.67
C ILE A 199 -1.47 -9.79 5.16
N THR A 200 -0.91 -10.69 5.97
CA THR A 200 0.47 -10.56 6.42
C THR A 200 1.32 -11.78 6.08
N THR A 201 2.61 -11.53 5.88
CA THR A 201 3.69 -12.52 5.84
C THR A 201 4.73 -12.24 6.93
N ALA A 202 4.34 -11.58 8.03
CA ALA A 202 5.16 -10.89 9.01
C ALA A 202 5.85 -9.65 8.38
N GLU A 203 6.77 -9.85 7.48
CA GLU A 203 7.34 -8.88 6.54
C GLU A 203 7.19 -9.43 5.12
N GLY A 204 6.81 -8.56 4.18
CA GLY A 204 6.67 -8.96 2.79
C GLY A 204 5.91 -7.95 1.93
N GLY A 205 5.77 -8.31 0.67
CA GLY A 205 4.99 -7.60 -0.33
C GLY A 205 4.89 -8.40 -1.61
N ALA A 206 4.10 -7.91 -2.56
CA ALA A 206 4.00 -8.47 -3.91
C ALA A 206 3.91 -7.36 -4.95
N ILE A 207 4.59 -7.55 -6.08
CA ILE A 207 4.51 -6.71 -7.27
C ILE A 207 3.60 -7.43 -8.27
N CYS A 208 2.46 -6.85 -8.62
CA CYS A 208 1.57 -7.31 -9.68
C CYS A 208 1.91 -6.62 -10.99
N LEU A 209 2.02 -7.40 -12.08
CA LEU A 209 2.35 -6.93 -13.42
C LEU A 209 1.09 -6.91 -14.30
N ASN A 210 0.84 -5.76 -14.93
CA ASN A 210 -0.21 -5.57 -15.94
C ASN A 210 0.30 -4.60 -17.02
N LEU A 211 1.51 -4.84 -17.47
CA LEU A 211 2.15 -4.05 -18.50
C LEU A 211 1.38 -4.18 -19.82
N PRO A 212 1.31 -3.13 -20.65
CA PRO A 212 0.61 -3.17 -21.93
C PRO A 212 1.25 -4.18 -22.91
N ASP A 213 0.53 -4.49 -24.00
CA ASP A 213 0.91 -5.51 -24.98
C ASP A 213 2.27 -5.28 -25.65
N SER A 214 2.87 -4.08 -25.51
CA SER A 214 4.25 -3.82 -25.93
C SER A 214 5.28 -4.59 -25.09
N PHE A 215 4.89 -5.11 -23.92
CA PHE A 215 5.72 -5.93 -23.04
C PHE A 215 5.28 -7.39 -23.06
N ASP A 216 6.24 -8.30 -22.93
CA ASP A 216 5.98 -9.69 -22.56
C ASP A 216 5.94 -9.79 -21.02
N ASN A 217 4.75 -9.81 -20.43
CA ASN A 217 4.57 -9.86 -18.97
C ASN A 217 5.24 -11.08 -18.32
N GLU A 218 5.29 -12.21 -19.00
CA GLU A 218 5.97 -13.43 -18.52
C GLU A 218 7.50 -13.26 -18.51
N ALA A 219 8.06 -12.64 -19.55
CA ALA A 219 9.49 -12.31 -19.60
C ALA A 219 9.85 -11.27 -18.51
N GLU A 220 9.02 -10.27 -18.29
CA GLU A 220 9.23 -9.26 -17.24
C GLU A 220 9.11 -9.87 -15.85
N TYR A 221 8.17 -10.77 -15.61
CA TYR A 221 8.07 -11.55 -14.37
C TYR A 221 9.39 -12.30 -14.11
N LYS A 222 9.90 -13.05 -15.08
CA LYS A 222 11.17 -13.77 -14.94
C LYS A 222 12.34 -12.83 -14.66
N LEU A 223 12.39 -11.69 -15.35
CA LEU A 223 13.42 -10.67 -15.13
C LEU A 223 13.35 -10.10 -13.70
N MET A 224 12.15 -9.76 -13.20
CA MET A 224 11.97 -9.27 -11.83
C MET A 224 12.35 -10.32 -10.78
N LYS A 225 12.08 -11.62 -11.03
CA LYS A 225 12.57 -12.71 -10.17
C LYS A 225 14.10 -12.73 -10.09
N LEU A 226 14.82 -12.52 -11.20
CA LEU A 226 16.27 -12.39 -11.19
C LEU A 226 16.71 -11.14 -10.40
N TYR A 227 16.01 -10.00 -10.56
CA TYR A 227 16.28 -8.80 -9.77
C TYR A 227 16.21 -9.05 -8.27
N THR A 228 15.24 -9.85 -7.79
CA THR A 228 15.11 -10.17 -6.36
C THR A 228 16.25 -10.99 -5.79
N LEU A 229 17.06 -11.64 -6.66
CA LEU A 229 18.14 -12.58 -6.31
C LEU A 229 19.53 -12.10 -6.81
N ASN A 230 19.85 -10.81 -6.66
CA ASN A 230 21.12 -10.20 -7.08
C ASN A 230 21.40 -10.26 -8.61
N GLY A 231 20.39 -10.45 -9.45
CA GLY A 231 20.58 -10.67 -10.90
C GLY A 231 21.14 -12.04 -11.25
N GLN A 232 21.05 -13.01 -10.35
CA GLN A 232 21.60 -14.35 -10.51
C GLN A 232 20.66 -15.22 -11.35
N ASN A 233 21.21 -15.92 -12.37
CA ASN A 233 20.47 -16.74 -13.33
C ASN A 233 20.03 -18.12 -12.81
N LYS A 234 20.38 -18.51 -11.59
CA LYS A 234 19.94 -19.75 -10.94
C LYS A 234 19.50 -19.49 -9.50
N ASP A 235 18.33 -19.98 -9.14
CA ASP A 235 17.85 -19.95 -7.77
C ASP A 235 18.50 -21.03 -6.86
N ALA A 236 18.13 -21.04 -5.58
CA ALA A 236 18.69 -22.00 -4.63
C ALA A 236 18.30 -23.46 -4.96
N PHE A 237 17.10 -23.69 -5.52
CA PHE A 237 16.63 -25.01 -5.90
C PHE A 237 17.47 -25.59 -7.05
N THR A 238 17.68 -24.82 -8.10
CA THR A 238 18.51 -25.23 -9.25
C THR A 238 19.96 -25.47 -8.84
N LYS A 239 20.49 -24.70 -7.89
CA LYS A 239 21.86 -24.85 -7.36
C LYS A 239 22.04 -26.10 -6.52
N SER A 240 21.02 -26.54 -5.79
CA SER A 240 21.08 -27.73 -4.93
C SER A 240 21.10 -29.06 -5.70
N GLN A 241 20.78 -29.02 -7.00
CA GLN A 241 20.84 -30.20 -7.86
C GLN A 241 22.28 -30.57 -8.23
N ALA A 242 22.51 -31.86 -8.44
CA ALA A 242 23.84 -32.37 -8.84
C ALA A 242 24.29 -31.65 -10.14
N GLY A 243 25.46 -31.03 -10.10
CA GLY A 243 25.99 -30.22 -11.22
C GLY A 243 25.46 -28.78 -11.30
N GLY A 244 24.61 -28.36 -10.37
CA GLY A 244 23.99 -27.02 -10.36
C GLY A 244 24.89 -25.85 -9.92
N TRP A 245 26.16 -26.11 -9.57
CA TRP A 245 27.07 -25.12 -9.00
C TRP A 245 27.45 -23.95 -9.91
N LYS A 246 27.43 -24.13 -11.24
CA LYS A 246 27.73 -23.04 -12.20
C LYS A 246 26.54 -22.09 -12.29
N TYR A 247 26.76 -20.82 -11.99
CA TYR A 247 25.80 -19.73 -12.14
C TYR A 247 26.50 -18.47 -12.63
N ASP A 248 25.73 -17.47 -13.04
CA ASP A 248 26.21 -16.17 -13.49
C ASP A 248 25.39 -15.07 -12.82
N ILE A 249 25.98 -13.88 -12.68
CA ILE A 249 25.32 -12.64 -12.26
C ILE A 249 25.16 -11.77 -13.49
N LEU A 250 23.95 -11.69 -14.03
CA LEU A 250 23.68 -11.04 -15.31
C LEU A 250 23.68 -9.50 -15.20
N PHE A 251 23.34 -8.97 -14.01
CA PHE A 251 23.32 -7.54 -13.70
C PHE A 251 23.30 -7.33 -12.19
N ALA A 252 23.51 -6.07 -11.76
CA ALA A 252 23.44 -5.69 -10.35
C ALA A 252 21.97 -5.66 -9.86
N GLY A 253 21.46 -6.80 -9.41
CA GLY A 253 20.15 -6.94 -8.81
C GLY A 253 20.15 -6.62 -7.31
N LEU A 254 19.02 -6.90 -6.64
CA LEU A 254 18.80 -6.71 -5.22
C LEU A 254 18.67 -8.07 -4.51
N LYS A 255 18.93 -8.11 -3.20
CA LYS A 255 18.62 -9.29 -2.37
C LYS A 255 17.35 -9.02 -1.57
N VAL A 256 16.20 -9.22 -2.22
CA VAL A 256 14.88 -8.80 -1.71
C VAL A 256 13.79 -9.87 -1.90
N ASN A 257 14.21 -11.10 -2.12
CA ASN A 257 13.29 -12.24 -2.25
C ASN A 257 12.57 -12.57 -0.94
N MET A 258 11.32 -13.01 -1.02
CA MET A 258 10.56 -13.52 0.12
C MET A 258 11.00 -14.93 0.49
N PRO A 259 11.17 -15.30 1.79
CA PRO A 259 11.36 -16.67 2.24
C PRO A 259 10.04 -17.46 2.25
N ASP A 260 10.11 -18.81 2.06
CA ASP A 260 8.93 -19.68 2.10
C ASP A 260 8.22 -19.70 3.47
N VAL A 261 8.96 -19.54 4.56
CA VAL A 261 8.37 -19.42 5.91
C VAL A 261 7.43 -18.19 6.00
N CYS A 262 7.80 -17.07 5.40
CA CYS A 262 6.95 -15.89 5.33
C CYS A 262 5.78 -16.11 4.35
N ALA A 263 6.06 -16.68 3.18
CA ALA A 263 5.03 -16.99 2.19
C ALA A 263 3.96 -17.94 2.72
N ALA A 264 4.32 -18.91 3.58
CA ALA A 264 3.41 -19.84 4.23
C ALA A 264 2.34 -19.11 5.05
N ILE A 265 2.72 -18.07 5.81
CA ILE A 265 1.77 -17.23 6.56
C ILE A 265 0.75 -16.58 5.61
N GLY A 266 1.25 -15.92 4.56
CA GLY A 266 0.41 -15.23 3.56
C GLY A 266 -0.49 -16.19 2.80
N LEU A 267 0.01 -17.38 2.46
CA LEU A 267 -0.74 -18.40 1.72
C LEU A 267 -1.96 -18.90 2.49
N ALA A 268 -1.83 -19.15 3.80
CA ALA A 268 -2.96 -19.52 4.64
C ALA A 268 -4.01 -18.42 4.73
N GLN A 269 -3.58 -17.15 4.74
CA GLN A 269 -4.48 -16.00 4.86
C GLN A 269 -5.18 -15.66 3.54
N ILE A 270 -4.47 -15.65 2.41
CA ILE A 270 -5.06 -15.29 1.11
C ILE A 270 -6.17 -16.26 0.71
N ARG A 271 -6.04 -17.57 1.04
CA ARG A 271 -7.04 -18.60 0.75
C ARG A 271 -8.38 -18.38 1.47
N LYS A 272 -8.39 -17.65 2.57
CA LYS A 272 -9.60 -17.31 3.36
C LYS A 272 -9.90 -15.80 3.36
N TYR A 273 -9.18 -15.02 2.55
CA TYR A 273 -9.27 -13.58 2.59
C TYR A 273 -10.68 -13.07 2.28
N ASP A 274 -11.22 -13.41 1.12
CA ASP A 274 -12.53 -12.93 0.67
C ASP A 274 -13.70 -13.53 1.48
N SER A 275 -13.56 -14.80 1.91
CA SER A 275 -14.62 -15.52 2.62
C SER A 275 -14.70 -15.20 4.12
N LEU A 276 -13.63 -14.68 4.71
CA LEU A 276 -13.56 -14.44 6.16
C LEU A 276 -12.95 -13.07 6.49
N LEU A 277 -11.67 -12.83 6.16
CA LEU A 277 -10.93 -11.69 6.70
C LEU A 277 -11.50 -10.36 6.21
N LEU A 278 -11.83 -10.26 4.94
CA LEU A 278 -12.41 -9.06 4.33
C LEU A 278 -13.83 -8.81 4.84
N GLN A 279 -14.65 -9.86 4.98
CA GLN A 279 -16.03 -9.74 5.48
C GLN A 279 -16.05 -9.25 6.93
N GLU A 280 -15.17 -9.75 7.77
CA GLU A 280 -15.08 -9.29 9.17
C GLU A 280 -14.61 -7.84 9.29
N ARG A 281 -13.67 -7.39 8.44
CA ARG A 281 -13.28 -5.98 8.36
C ARG A 281 -14.44 -5.10 7.87
N GLU A 282 -15.19 -5.55 6.87
CA GLU A 282 -16.40 -4.86 6.38
C GLU A 282 -17.44 -4.72 7.51
N ARG A 283 -17.69 -5.80 8.26
CA ARG A 283 -18.60 -5.78 9.43
C ARG A 283 -18.21 -4.68 10.43
N VAL A 284 -16.93 -4.63 10.81
CA VAL A 284 -16.42 -3.62 11.74
C VAL A 284 -16.59 -2.21 11.18
N ALA A 285 -16.18 -1.95 9.94
CA ALA A 285 -16.25 -0.65 9.29
C ALA A 285 -17.72 -0.16 9.20
N ARG A 286 -18.65 -1.03 8.79
CA ARG A 286 -20.06 -0.70 8.69
C ARG A 286 -20.68 -0.44 10.07
N SER A 287 -20.26 -1.14 11.12
CA SER A 287 -20.72 -0.88 12.50
C SER A 287 -20.31 0.51 12.96
N TYR A 288 -19.06 0.92 12.73
CA TYR A 288 -18.62 2.30 12.99
C TYR A 288 -19.42 3.32 12.18
N HIS A 289 -19.67 3.03 10.91
CA HIS A 289 -20.42 3.93 10.03
C HIS A 289 -21.84 4.15 10.55
N VAL A 290 -22.54 3.08 10.95
CA VAL A 290 -23.89 3.15 11.55
C VAL A 290 -23.90 3.95 12.86
N PHE A 291 -22.85 3.82 13.69
CA PHE A 291 -22.78 4.56 14.95
C PHE A 291 -22.50 6.05 14.71
N PHE A 292 -21.42 6.38 14.01
CA PHE A 292 -20.93 7.75 13.86
C PHE A 292 -21.79 8.60 12.92
N SER A 293 -22.54 8.02 11.98
CA SER A 293 -23.47 8.75 11.10
C SER A 293 -24.58 9.50 11.87
N LYS A 294 -24.86 9.10 13.10
CA LYS A 294 -25.84 9.77 13.98
C LYS A 294 -25.34 11.12 14.51
N TYR A 295 -24.05 11.43 14.36
CA TYR A 295 -23.41 12.59 14.96
C TYR A 295 -22.75 13.47 13.90
N LYS A 296 -23.24 14.72 13.76
CA LYS A 296 -22.81 15.68 12.73
C LYS A 296 -21.35 16.13 12.85
N GLN A 297 -20.76 16.00 14.02
CA GLN A 297 -19.36 16.36 14.30
C GLN A 297 -18.33 15.40 13.72
N PHE A 298 -18.73 14.26 13.22
CA PHE A 298 -17.84 13.31 12.56
C PHE A 298 -17.99 13.36 11.05
N GLU A 299 -16.87 13.26 10.36
CA GLU A 299 -16.80 13.08 8.92
C GLU A 299 -16.29 11.66 8.64
N LEU A 300 -17.14 10.86 8.03
CA LEU A 300 -16.91 9.42 7.87
C LEU A 300 -16.03 9.16 6.63
N PRO A 301 -15.12 8.16 6.69
CA PRO A 301 -14.40 7.75 5.49
C PRO A 301 -15.37 7.09 4.50
N PRO A 302 -15.10 7.19 3.18
CA PRO A 302 -15.87 6.45 2.20
C PRO A 302 -15.62 4.94 2.37
N LEU A 303 -16.68 4.14 2.30
CA LEU A 303 -16.60 2.67 2.30
C LEU A 303 -16.90 2.08 0.92
N GLU A 304 -17.86 2.68 0.23
CA GLU A 304 -18.34 2.27 -1.09
C GLU A 304 -19.03 3.44 -1.79
N ASP A 305 -18.81 3.60 -3.08
CA ASP A 305 -19.56 4.47 -3.98
C ASP A 305 -19.94 3.70 -5.26
N GLU A 306 -20.48 4.36 -6.30
CA GLU A 306 -20.87 3.71 -7.55
C GLU A 306 -19.70 3.06 -8.31
N ASN A 307 -18.47 3.50 -8.07
CA ASN A 307 -17.28 3.07 -8.79
C ASN A 307 -16.27 2.33 -7.91
N ARG A 308 -16.29 2.54 -6.58
CA ARG A 308 -15.22 2.10 -5.69
C ARG A 308 -15.78 1.37 -4.48
N LYS A 309 -15.09 0.30 -4.08
CA LYS A 309 -15.31 -0.40 -2.82
C LYS A 309 -13.99 -0.54 -2.08
N SER A 310 -13.97 -0.07 -0.82
CA SER A 310 -12.82 -0.21 0.08
C SER A 310 -12.58 -1.67 0.45
N CYS A 311 -11.34 -2.03 0.79
CA CYS A 311 -11.01 -3.25 1.51
C CYS A 311 -10.93 -3.05 3.03
N PHE A 312 -11.38 -1.93 3.54
CA PHE A 312 -11.53 -1.64 4.97
C PHE A 312 -10.24 -1.83 5.78
N HIS A 313 -9.09 -1.37 5.23
CA HIS A 313 -7.81 -1.48 5.92
C HIS A 313 -7.73 -0.58 7.16
N LEU A 314 -8.15 0.69 7.00
CA LEU A 314 -8.26 1.66 8.10
C LEU A 314 -9.67 2.25 8.14
N TYR A 315 -10.08 2.69 9.32
CA TYR A 315 -11.25 3.55 9.48
C TYR A 315 -10.77 4.94 9.92
N ALA A 316 -10.50 5.80 8.96
CA ALA A 316 -9.96 7.15 9.16
C ALA A 316 -11.10 8.15 9.47
N LEU A 317 -11.50 8.20 10.72
CA LEU A 317 -12.55 9.11 11.21
C LEU A 317 -12.00 10.53 11.33
N ARG A 318 -12.65 11.53 10.70
CA ARG A 318 -12.28 12.94 10.86
C ARG A 318 -13.23 13.69 11.79
N LEU A 319 -12.66 14.55 12.61
CA LEU A 319 -13.39 15.39 13.57
C LEU A 319 -13.65 16.76 12.94
N LYS A 320 -14.92 17.17 12.85
CA LYS A 320 -15.28 18.52 12.38
C LYS A 320 -15.12 19.52 13.51
N ASN A 321 -14.74 20.78 13.16
CA ASN A 321 -14.57 21.87 14.11
C ASN A 321 -13.62 21.52 15.26
N CYS A 322 -12.54 20.83 14.95
CA CYS A 322 -11.55 20.37 15.90
C CYS A 322 -10.15 20.79 15.41
N THR A 323 -9.38 21.39 16.28
CA THR A 323 -7.97 21.71 16.01
C THR A 323 -7.09 20.48 16.17
N GLU A 324 -5.87 20.51 15.63
CA GLU A 324 -4.87 19.44 15.80
C GLU A 324 -4.62 19.17 17.31
N VAL A 325 -4.49 20.21 18.13
CA VAL A 325 -4.27 20.10 19.58
C VAL A 325 -5.45 19.42 20.28
N GLN A 326 -6.68 19.78 19.91
CA GLN A 326 -7.87 19.12 20.45
C GLN A 326 -7.95 17.66 19.99
N ARG A 327 -7.62 17.35 18.72
CA ARG A 327 -7.56 15.99 18.21
C ARG A 327 -6.56 15.14 19.01
N ASP A 328 -5.36 15.68 19.29
CA ASP A 328 -4.34 15.00 20.08
C ASP A 328 -4.82 14.74 21.51
N SER A 329 -5.47 15.72 22.14
CA SER A 329 -6.09 15.55 23.47
C SER A 329 -7.21 14.50 23.48
N ILE A 330 -8.00 14.40 22.39
CA ILE A 330 -9.02 13.34 22.23
C ILE A 330 -8.35 11.96 22.11
N ILE A 331 -7.24 11.84 21.38
CA ILE A 331 -6.46 10.60 21.29
C ILE A 331 -5.95 10.16 22.67
N GLU A 332 -5.44 11.11 23.48
CA GLU A 332 -4.99 10.81 24.84
C GLU A 332 -6.14 10.30 25.71
N GLU A 333 -7.31 10.95 25.67
CA GLU A 333 -8.51 10.53 26.40
C GLU A 333 -9.02 9.15 26.00
N ILE A 334 -8.98 8.82 24.69
CA ILE A 334 -9.33 7.49 24.17
C ILE A 334 -8.32 6.44 24.67
N THR A 335 -7.02 6.78 24.64
CA THR A 335 -5.93 5.91 25.10
C THR A 335 -6.05 5.61 26.61
N GLN A 336 -6.39 6.61 27.44
CA GLN A 336 -6.63 6.41 28.87
C GLN A 336 -7.80 5.45 29.14
N LYS A 337 -8.76 5.35 28.22
CA LYS A 337 -9.85 4.35 28.28
C LYS A 337 -9.41 2.96 27.80
N GLY A 338 -8.14 2.78 27.42
CA GLY A 338 -7.57 1.50 26.99
C GLY A 338 -7.84 1.11 25.54
N VAL A 339 -8.28 2.06 24.71
CA VAL A 339 -8.45 1.87 23.27
C VAL A 339 -7.22 2.44 22.53
N ALA A 340 -6.51 1.60 21.81
CA ALA A 340 -5.40 2.05 20.98
C ALA A 340 -5.93 2.64 19.66
N VAL A 341 -5.63 3.91 19.40
CA VAL A 341 -5.92 4.61 18.15
C VAL A 341 -4.63 5.14 17.54
N ASN A 342 -4.65 5.58 16.30
CA ASN A 342 -3.48 6.10 15.60
C ASN A 342 -3.87 7.25 14.67
N VAL A 343 -2.88 7.84 13.99
CA VAL A 343 -3.05 8.80 12.88
C VAL A 343 -2.31 8.28 11.65
N HIS A 344 -3.02 8.08 10.57
CA HIS A 344 -2.44 7.61 9.32
C HIS A 344 -2.69 8.63 8.20
N PHE A 345 -1.71 9.51 7.91
CA PHE A 345 -0.35 9.60 8.45
C PHE A 345 0.00 11.05 8.80
N ILE A 346 1.14 11.27 9.49
CA ILE A 346 1.76 12.60 9.48
C ILE A 346 2.18 12.90 8.04
N PRO A 347 1.73 14.02 7.42
CA PRO A 347 2.11 14.37 6.06
C PRO A 347 3.64 14.40 5.89
N MET A 348 4.13 13.85 4.79
CA MET A 348 5.58 13.74 4.57
C MET A 348 6.33 15.09 4.67
N PRO A 349 5.79 16.24 4.19
CA PRO A 349 6.45 17.54 4.37
C PRO A 349 6.71 17.93 5.84
N MET A 350 5.99 17.34 6.79
CA MET A 350 6.19 17.57 8.24
C MET A 350 7.30 16.73 8.85
N LEU A 351 7.80 15.71 8.15
CA LEU A 351 8.87 14.82 8.63
C LEU A 351 10.25 15.43 8.37
N THR A 352 11.19 15.21 9.28
CA THR A 352 12.53 15.85 9.28
C THR A 352 13.27 15.68 7.96
N VAL A 353 13.29 14.48 7.39
CA VAL A 353 14.00 14.21 6.14
C VAL A 353 13.47 15.07 4.97
N PHE A 354 12.16 15.24 4.88
CA PHE A 354 11.56 16.02 3.79
C PHE A 354 11.61 17.53 4.05
N LYS A 355 11.51 17.97 5.31
CA LYS A 355 11.79 19.37 5.66
C LYS A 355 13.22 19.79 5.26
N ASN A 356 14.19 18.91 5.49
CA ASN A 356 15.59 19.16 5.09
C ASN A 356 15.79 19.20 3.57
N LEU A 357 14.89 18.60 2.80
CA LEU A 357 14.83 18.69 1.34
C LEU A 357 14.05 19.90 0.82
N GLY A 358 13.52 20.73 1.73
CA GLY A 358 12.85 22.00 1.40
C GLY A 358 11.33 21.90 1.24
N TYR A 359 10.70 20.74 1.49
CA TYR A 359 9.24 20.63 1.46
C TYR A 359 8.60 21.33 2.65
N LYS A 360 7.47 22.01 2.41
CA LYS A 360 6.72 22.76 3.42
C LYS A 360 5.27 22.29 3.42
N ILE A 361 4.69 22.12 4.60
CA ILE A 361 3.31 21.63 4.71
C ILE A 361 2.28 22.65 4.17
N GLU A 362 2.63 23.93 4.20
CA GLU A 362 1.79 25.01 3.71
C GLU A 362 1.47 24.88 2.20
N ASP A 363 2.30 24.17 1.45
CA ASP A 363 2.10 23.89 0.02
C ASP A 363 1.04 22.78 -0.22
N TYR A 364 0.58 22.09 0.85
CA TYR A 364 -0.32 20.93 0.80
C TYR A 364 -1.49 21.10 1.79
N PRO A 365 -2.35 22.12 1.59
CA PRO A 365 -3.38 22.48 2.57
C PRO A 365 -4.42 21.40 2.80
N VAL A 366 -4.78 20.59 1.79
CA VAL A 366 -5.76 19.50 1.96
C VAL A 366 -5.15 18.34 2.75
N ALA A 367 -3.88 18.01 2.52
CA ALA A 367 -3.15 17.03 3.29
C ALA A 367 -3.08 17.43 4.78
N TYR A 368 -2.80 18.69 5.09
CA TYR A 368 -2.77 19.18 6.45
C TYR A 368 -4.16 19.17 7.10
N ASP A 369 -5.20 19.66 6.40
CA ASP A 369 -6.57 19.66 6.93
C ASP A 369 -7.03 18.25 7.30
N ASN A 370 -6.84 17.27 6.41
CA ASN A 370 -7.20 15.89 6.69
C ASN A 370 -6.41 15.32 7.88
N TYR A 371 -5.09 15.53 7.93
CA TYR A 371 -4.22 15.08 9.03
C TYR A 371 -4.62 15.67 10.37
N SER A 372 -4.84 16.98 10.44
CA SER A 372 -5.07 17.70 11.68
C SER A 372 -6.34 17.23 12.42
N ARG A 373 -7.24 16.55 11.71
CA ARG A 373 -8.57 16.14 12.21
C ARG A 373 -8.79 14.63 12.22
N GLU A 374 -7.83 13.84 11.68
CA GLU A 374 -7.99 12.39 11.51
C GLU A 374 -7.62 11.62 12.77
N ILE A 375 -8.43 10.60 13.09
CA ILE A 375 -8.14 9.53 14.04
C ILE A 375 -8.48 8.20 13.37
N SER A 376 -7.47 7.33 13.24
CA SER A 376 -7.66 5.96 12.76
C SER A 376 -8.13 5.07 13.91
N LEU A 377 -9.31 4.47 13.75
CA LEU A 377 -9.89 3.56 14.73
C LEU A 377 -9.39 2.12 14.52
N PRO A 378 -9.37 1.28 15.59
CA PRO A 378 -9.04 -0.13 15.48
C PRO A 378 -9.94 -0.84 14.47
N ILE A 379 -9.34 -1.59 13.52
CA ILE A 379 -10.09 -2.41 12.58
C ILE A 379 -9.31 -3.69 12.27
N TYR A 380 -9.83 -4.83 12.73
CA TYR A 380 -9.27 -6.16 12.49
C TYR A 380 -10.35 -7.23 12.64
N PRO A 381 -10.19 -8.43 12.03
CA PRO A 381 -11.25 -9.44 11.97
C PRO A 381 -11.78 -9.93 13.32
N GLN A 382 -10.93 -9.96 14.36
CA GLN A 382 -11.27 -10.52 15.66
C GLN A 382 -12.03 -9.54 16.58
N LEU A 383 -12.30 -8.28 16.16
CA LEU A 383 -13.07 -7.34 16.98
C LEU A 383 -14.48 -7.85 17.24
N THR A 384 -14.83 -7.99 18.52
CA THR A 384 -16.20 -8.35 18.93
C THR A 384 -17.14 -7.14 18.85
N ASN A 385 -18.44 -7.37 18.76
CA ASN A 385 -19.43 -6.28 18.75
C ASN A 385 -19.36 -5.45 20.04
N GLU A 386 -19.14 -6.09 21.19
CA GLU A 386 -18.94 -5.39 22.47
C GLU A 386 -17.72 -4.46 22.45
N GLN A 387 -16.61 -4.89 21.84
CA GLN A 387 -15.44 -4.04 21.67
C GLN A 387 -15.71 -2.87 20.72
N ILE A 388 -16.44 -3.11 19.62
CA ILE A 388 -16.83 -2.07 18.68
C ILE A 388 -17.68 -0.99 19.37
N ASP A 389 -18.71 -1.40 20.14
CA ASP A 389 -19.56 -0.48 20.88
C ASP A 389 -18.74 0.32 21.91
N TYR A 390 -17.83 -0.34 22.62
CA TYR A 390 -16.93 0.31 23.56
C TYR A 390 -16.02 1.36 22.91
N ILE A 391 -15.44 1.06 21.74
CA ILE A 391 -14.63 2.02 20.96
C ILE A 391 -15.48 3.23 20.58
N CYS A 392 -16.67 3.00 20.05
CA CYS A 392 -17.59 4.06 19.63
C CYS A 392 -17.94 5.01 20.77
N GLU A 393 -18.30 4.48 21.93
CA GLU A 393 -18.63 5.27 23.11
C GLU A 393 -17.40 5.99 23.68
N ALA A 394 -16.24 5.35 23.68
CA ALA A 394 -14.98 5.97 24.11
C ALA A 394 -14.63 7.20 23.26
N VAL A 395 -14.75 7.10 21.93
CA VAL A 395 -14.50 8.20 20.98
C VAL A 395 -15.50 9.33 21.21
N LEU A 396 -16.80 9.02 21.29
CA LEU A 396 -17.85 10.03 21.50
C LEU A 396 -17.69 10.76 22.83
N ALA A 397 -17.43 10.03 23.91
CA ALA A 397 -17.25 10.61 25.25
C ALA A 397 -15.98 11.49 25.30
N SER A 398 -14.89 11.07 24.66
CA SER A 398 -13.65 11.84 24.60
C SER A 398 -13.81 13.12 23.78
N TYR A 399 -14.50 13.05 22.64
CA TYR A 399 -14.84 14.24 21.84
C TYR A 399 -15.67 15.25 22.67
N LYS A 400 -16.74 14.77 23.33
CA LYS A 400 -17.58 15.65 24.16
C LYS A 400 -16.82 16.32 25.31
N LYS A 401 -15.89 15.59 25.94
CA LYS A 401 -15.07 16.10 27.05
C LYS A 401 -14.14 17.20 26.60
N VAL A 402 -13.51 17.06 25.43
CA VAL A 402 -12.48 18.00 24.97
C VAL A 402 -13.07 19.19 24.22
N VAL A 403 -14.11 18.96 23.40
CA VAL A 403 -14.61 20.00 22.48
C VAL A 403 -15.83 20.72 23.00
N LEU A 404 -16.68 20.04 23.78
CA LEU A 404 -17.95 20.64 24.26
C LEU A 404 -17.87 21.17 25.71
N ASN A 405 -16.84 20.81 26.48
CA ASN A 405 -16.61 21.30 27.85
C ASN A 405 -15.48 22.35 27.93
N ASP A 406 -14.94 22.79 26.80
CA ASP A 406 -14.17 24.04 26.67
C ASP A 406 -15.13 25.21 26.36
#